data_d18fbecea62278da737a949a487a0cbf
#
_entry.id   d18fbecea62278da737a949a487a0cbf
#
_cell.length_a   1.000
_cell.length_b   1.000
_cell.length_c   1.000
_cell.angle_alpha   90.00
_cell.angle_beta   90.00
_cell.angle_gamma   90.00
#
_symmetry.space_group_name_H-M   'P 1'
#
loop_
_entity.id
_entity.type
_entity.pdbx_description
1 polymer ?
#
loop_
_entity_poly.entity_id
_entity_poly.type
_entity_poly.pdbx_seq_one_letter_code
_entity_poly.pdbx_strand_id
1 'polypeptide(L)'
;MQPEISKGESMKRTGIILSLALSLVLFFAAAACGPKEKTAEGPRARGKALGASVKDEAVYVAEKRGEGEISRLKMNFSALDRPKSPEEFIRLPHLPPVRQYNTGMCWCFGTISLLESELKRLGKPETKLSEEFTVYWEYVEKARRFIREKGNSVLGEGSEPNSAIARMKQYGVVRGPDYTGLLDGKTEHDHSALFREFRRFLEAYKAGQDWNEEKALAAVRAILNKHLGKPPDRIDIDGKSLTPKEYLDSLGLNLDDYVSFISFKYLPFHTRGEYKVPDNWWHSTDYYNVPLDEYKGAILGALKKGFTVVLAADISEPGNSGETNVGVIPTFDIPRGFIDQASREFRFTNGASTDDHVVHCVGYKKSAPDTWFLIKDSWETAYRGPVKGYFFYRADYLKLKVLMFMTHKDAVAGLLAKFQASN
;
A
#
# COMPACT_ATOMS: atom_id res chain seq x y z
N MET A 1 12.78 -57.96 32.65
CA MET A 1 13.99 -58.44 31.95
C MET A 1 14.62 -57.23 31.27
N GLN A 2 15.59 -56.65 31.95
CA GLN A 2 16.66 -55.86 31.35
C GLN A 2 17.75 -56.80 30.86
N PRO A 3 18.69 -56.42 30.01
CA PRO A 3 19.88 -55.69 30.41
C PRO A 3 20.21 -54.54 29.42
N GLU A 4 20.66 -53.36 29.91
CA GLU A 4 22.00 -52.95 30.34
C GLU A 4 23.05 -52.84 29.23
N ILE A 5 23.48 -51.59 28.99
CA ILE A 5 24.78 -50.93 29.05
C ILE A 5 25.84 -51.34 28.01
N SER A 6 26.39 -50.35 27.28
CA SER A 6 27.83 -50.13 27.30
C SER A 6 28.25 -48.75 26.78
N LYS A 7 29.07 -48.11 27.61
CA LYS A 7 29.88 -46.89 27.34
C LYS A 7 31.13 -47.24 26.52
N GLY A 8 31.69 -46.26 25.87
CA GLY A 8 33.08 -46.29 25.38
C GLY A 8 33.27 -45.17 24.36
N GLU A 9 33.86 -44.18 24.66
CA GLU A 9 35.22 -43.72 24.91
C GLU A 9 35.74 -42.86 23.74
N SER A 10 36.19 -41.71 24.11
CA SER A 10 37.03 -40.70 23.49
C SER A 10 38.27 -41.25 22.79
N MET A 11 38.60 -40.73 21.61
CA MET A 11 39.98 -40.64 21.20
C MET A 11 40.30 -39.38 20.40
N LYS A 12 41.07 -38.51 21.03
CA LYS A 12 41.85 -37.44 20.39
C LYS A 12 42.92 -38.04 19.51
N ARG A 13 43.16 -37.50 18.35
CA ARG A 13 44.45 -37.59 17.69
C ARG A 13 44.84 -36.27 17.01
N THR A 14 45.88 -35.72 17.55
CA THR A 14 46.80 -34.67 17.13
C THR A 14 47.68 -35.20 15.97
N GLY A 15 48.06 -34.36 15.06
CA GLY A 15 49.08 -34.65 14.02
C GLY A 15 49.19 -33.52 13.02
N ILE A 16 49.99 -32.57 13.31
CA ILE A 16 51.34 -32.26 12.82
C ILE A 16 51.39 -31.70 11.39
N ILE A 17 51.80 -30.48 11.35
CA ILE A 17 52.29 -29.54 10.36
C ILE A 17 53.35 -30.12 9.42
N LEU A 18 53.29 -29.79 8.14
CA LEU A 18 54.50 -29.63 7.33
C LEU A 18 54.36 -28.40 6.39
N SER A 19 55.15 -27.42 6.72
CA SER A 19 55.41 -26.22 5.93
C SER A 19 56.35 -26.50 4.78
N LEU A 20 56.07 -26.01 3.59
CA LEU A 20 57.07 -25.80 2.56
C LEU A 20 56.96 -24.36 2.04
N ALA A 21 57.93 -23.57 2.46
CA ALA A 21 58.19 -22.26 1.94
C ALA A 21 58.88 -22.37 0.57
N LEU A 22 58.36 -21.69 -0.42
CA LEU A 22 59.11 -21.41 -1.66
C LEU A 22 59.19 -19.91 -1.86
N SER A 23 60.33 -19.35 -1.51
CA SER A 23 60.69 -17.94 -1.68
C SER A 23 60.97 -17.67 -3.15
N LEU A 24 60.18 -16.80 -3.79
CA LEU A 24 60.49 -16.20 -5.07
C LEU A 24 60.76 -14.72 -4.85
N VAL A 25 62.04 -14.33 -4.88
CA VAL A 25 62.51 -12.94 -4.84
C VAL A 25 62.33 -12.35 -6.22
N LEU A 26 61.46 -11.37 -6.37
CA LEU A 26 61.40 -10.50 -7.54
C LEU A 26 61.73 -9.08 -7.11
N PHE A 27 62.89 -8.61 -7.55
CA PHE A 27 63.29 -7.22 -7.49
C PHE A 27 62.38 -6.35 -8.34
N PHE A 28 61.67 -5.42 -7.73
CA PHE A 28 61.07 -4.29 -8.45
C PHE A 28 61.73 -3.01 -8.05
N ALA A 29 62.25 -2.34 -9.04
CA ALA A 29 62.87 -1.03 -8.92
C ALA A 29 61.92 0.02 -8.38
N ALA A 30 62.27 0.70 -7.34
CA ALA A 30 61.53 1.84 -6.82
C ALA A 30 61.70 3.03 -7.78
N ALA A 31 60.62 3.33 -8.51
CA ALA A 31 60.48 4.60 -9.19
C ALA A 31 59.86 5.59 -8.18
N ALA A 32 60.60 6.61 -7.81
CA ALA A 32 60.14 7.70 -6.96
C ALA A 32 58.93 8.41 -7.63
N CYS A 33 57.76 8.27 -7.04
CA CYS A 33 56.64 9.09 -7.40
C CYS A 33 56.49 10.21 -6.37
N GLY A 34 56.84 11.42 -6.78
CA GLY A 34 56.64 12.63 -6.00
C GLY A 34 55.14 12.89 -5.74
N PRO A 35 54.79 13.72 -4.73
CA PRO A 35 53.39 13.97 -4.41
C PRO A 35 52.70 14.71 -5.55
N LYS A 36 51.78 14.03 -6.24
CA LYS A 36 50.86 14.70 -7.15
C LYS A 36 49.84 15.50 -6.32
N GLU A 37 49.89 16.83 -6.47
CA GLU A 37 48.82 17.69 -6.07
C GLU A 37 47.48 17.13 -6.52
N LYS A 38 46.65 16.80 -5.57
CA LYS A 38 45.24 16.50 -5.84
C LYS A 38 44.55 17.83 -6.15
N THR A 39 44.46 18.19 -7.41
CA THR A 39 43.44 19.12 -7.87
C THR A 39 42.09 18.47 -7.55
N ALA A 40 41.33 19.13 -6.66
CA ALA A 40 39.96 18.79 -6.36
C ALA A 40 39.12 19.04 -7.64
N GLU A 41 39.10 18.09 -8.55
CA GLU A 41 38.04 18.06 -9.57
C GLU A 41 36.74 17.72 -8.86
N GLY A 42 35.82 18.69 -8.81
CA GLY A 42 34.47 18.47 -8.38
C GLY A 42 33.82 17.31 -9.15
N PRO A 43 32.71 16.76 -8.69
CA PRO A 43 32.11 15.56 -9.24
C PRO A 43 31.85 15.76 -10.73
N ARG A 44 32.71 15.17 -11.59
CA ARG A 44 32.49 15.14 -13.04
C ARG A 44 31.18 14.42 -13.27
N ALA A 45 30.21 15.13 -13.82
CA ALA A 45 29.00 14.55 -14.34
C ALA A 45 29.33 13.43 -15.33
N ARG A 46 29.33 12.17 -14.87
CA ARG A 46 29.51 10.97 -15.72
C ARG A 46 28.32 10.70 -16.65
N GLY A 47 27.49 11.71 -16.92
CA GLY A 47 26.25 11.58 -17.68
C GLY A 47 26.34 11.74 -19.19
N LYS A 48 27.54 11.82 -19.80
CA LYS A 48 27.64 12.05 -21.24
C LYS A 48 27.24 10.87 -22.15
N ALA A 49 27.07 9.66 -21.58
CA ALA A 49 26.69 8.47 -22.35
C ALA A 49 25.21 8.11 -22.28
N LEU A 50 24.44 8.74 -21.38
CA LEU A 50 23.00 8.51 -21.24
C LEU A 50 22.25 9.55 -22.07
N GLY A 51 21.18 9.16 -22.75
CA GLY A 51 20.33 10.07 -23.53
C GLY A 51 19.86 11.28 -22.69
N ALA A 52 19.53 12.39 -23.33
CA ALA A 52 19.19 13.66 -22.68
C ALA A 52 18.11 13.49 -21.58
N SER A 53 17.11 12.65 -21.82
CA SER A 53 16.02 12.37 -20.89
C SER A 53 16.49 11.74 -19.56
N VAL A 54 17.52 10.93 -19.58
CA VAL A 54 18.05 10.27 -18.36
C VAL A 54 18.91 11.23 -17.55
N LYS A 55 19.62 12.16 -18.19
CA LYS A 55 20.42 13.19 -17.52
C LYS A 55 19.57 14.10 -16.65
N ASP A 56 18.39 14.45 -17.15
CA ASP A 56 17.53 15.42 -16.52
C ASP A 56 16.78 14.80 -15.32
N GLU A 57 16.56 13.48 -15.33
CA GLU A 57 15.85 12.77 -14.27
C GLU A 57 16.75 12.24 -13.14
N ALA A 58 18.08 12.22 -13.32
CA ALA A 58 19.02 11.64 -12.37
C ALA A 58 20.04 12.64 -11.85
N VAL A 59 20.30 12.58 -10.55
CA VAL A 59 21.32 13.40 -9.86
C VAL A 59 22.08 12.56 -8.85
N TYR A 60 23.38 12.76 -8.77
CA TYR A 60 24.18 12.22 -7.68
C TYR A 60 24.16 13.19 -6.49
N VAL A 61 23.75 12.70 -5.35
CA VAL A 61 23.70 13.45 -4.09
C VAL A 61 24.73 12.86 -3.14
N ALA A 62 25.61 13.71 -2.61
CA ALA A 62 26.55 13.33 -1.57
C ALA A 62 25.80 13.11 -0.24
N GLU A 63 26.04 12.00 0.40
CA GLU A 63 25.49 11.66 1.73
C GLU A 63 26.62 11.29 2.67
N LYS A 64 26.63 11.85 3.88
CA LYS A 64 27.57 11.44 4.92
C LYS A 64 27.27 10.04 5.41
N ARG A 65 28.31 9.19 5.50
CA ARG A 65 28.22 7.85 6.06
C ARG A 65 29.39 7.63 7.04
N GLY A 66 29.13 7.78 8.32
CA GLY A 66 30.19 7.83 9.32
C GLY A 66 31.08 9.06 9.10
N GLU A 67 32.41 8.87 9.03
CA GLU A 67 33.39 9.92 8.72
C GLU A 67 33.59 10.14 7.20
N GLY A 68 32.97 9.32 6.35
CA GLY A 68 33.09 9.39 4.89
C GLY A 68 31.88 10.02 4.21
N GLU A 69 32.02 10.23 2.90
CA GLU A 69 30.95 10.70 2.02
C GLU A 69 30.77 9.71 0.90
N ILE A 70 29.51 9.38 0.59
CA ILE A 70 29.13 8.55 -0.55
C ILE A 70 28.21 9.32 -1.50
N SER A 71 28.36 9.08 -2.80
CA SER A 71 27.46 9.62 -3.81
C SER A 71 26.37 8.61 -4.13
N ARG A 72 25.10 9.01 -3.98
CA ARG A 72 23.93 8.20 -4.36
C ARG A 72 23.20 8.79 -5.53
N LEU A 73 22.79 7.93 -6.45
CA LEU A 73 21.88 8.30 -7.53
C LEU A 73 20.49 8.51 -6.96
N LYS A 74 19.92 9.68 -7.20
CA LYS A 74 18.54 10.02 -6.82
C LYS A 74 17.78 10.61 -8.01
N MET A 75 16.45 10.57 -7.91
CA MET A 75 15.57 11.26 -8.85
C MET A 75 15.73 12.78 -8.73
N ASN A 76 15.87 13.46 -9.86
CA ASN A 76 15.89 14.92 -9.95
C ASN A 76 14.49 15.44 -10.26
N PHE A 77 13.69 15.68 -9.24
CA PHE A 77 12.33 16.19 -9.41
C PHE A 77 12.24 17.64 -9.92
N SER A 78 13.32 18.41 -9.84
CA SER A 78 13.33 19.79 -10.33
C SER A 78 13.33 19.89 -11.85
N ALA A 79 13.89 18.88 -12.54
CA ALA A 79 13.90 18.78 -13.99
C ALA A 79 12.62 18.15 -14.56
N LEU A 80 11.74 17.63 -13.70
CA LEU A 80 10.52 16.94 -14.12
C LEU A 80 9.42 17.97 -14.42
N ASP A 81 8.95 18.00 -15.69
CA ASP A 81 7.72 18.71 -16.02
C ASP A 81 6.52 17.94 -15.42
N ARG A 82 5.85 18.55 -14.46
CA ARG A 82 4.82 17.94 -13.65
C ARG A 82 3.71 18.92 -13.26
N PRO A 83 2.51 18.43 -12.97
CA PRO A 83 1.48 19.25 -12.34
C PRO A 83 1.98 19.79 -10.98
N LYS A 84 1.49 20.96 -10.61
CA LYS A 84 1.86 21.64 -9.35
C LYS A 84 0.65 21.89 -8.46
N SER A 85 -0.54 21.67 -8.98
CA SER A 85 -1.80 22.00 -8.29
C SER A 85 -2.92 21.03 -8.72
N PRO A 86 -3.85 20.67 -7.83
CA PRO A 86 -5.05 19.90 -8.16
C PRO A 86 -5.97 20.61 -9.15
N GLU A 87 -5.91 21.95 -9.25
CA GLU A 87 -6.70 22.76 -10.17
C GLU A 87 -6.36 22.54 -11.64
N GLU A 88 -5.20 21.96 -11.92
CA GLU A 88 -4.80 21.57 -13.27
C GLU A 88 -5.50 20.33 -13.81
N PHE A 89 -6.25 19.63 -12.94
CA PHE A 89 -6.91 18.37 -13.27
C PHE A 89 -8.41 18.54 -13.52
N ILE A 90 -8.97 17.67 -14.35
CA ILE A 90 -10.39 17.39 -14.34
C ILE A 90 -10.66 16.61 -13.06
N ARG A 91 -11.23 17.29 -12.07
CA ARG A 91 -11.51 16.74 -10.72
C ARG A 91 -12.94 16.23 -10.66
N LEU A 92 -13.10 15.07 -10.06
CA LEU A 92 -14.40 14.52 -9.71
C LEU A 92 -14.80 14.96 -8.29
N PRO A 93 -16.10 15.01 -7.97
CA PRO A 93 -16.56 15.37 -6.64
C PRO A 93 -15.97 14.44 -5.56
N HIS A 94 -15.36 15.03 -4.54
CA HIS A 94 -14.82 14.31 -3.37
C HIS A 94 -14.73 15.25 -2.17
N LEU A 95 -14.64 14.69 -0.96
CA LEU A 95 -14.37 15.44 0.25
C LEU A 95 -12.88 15.80 0.36
N PRO A 96 -12.51 16.85 1.12
CA PRO A 96 -11.12 17.17 1.38
C PRO A 96 -10.32 15.97 1.92
N PRO A 97 -8.99 15.93 1.72
CA PRO A 97 -8.13 14.89 2.30
C PRO A 97 -8.17 14.89 3.83
N VAL A 98 -8.15 13.69 4.42
CA VAL A 98 -8.09 13.47 5.86
C VAL A 98 -6.87 12.61 6.16
N ARG A 99 -6.13 12.93 7.24
CA ARG A 99 -4.93 12.19 7.65
C ARG A 99 -5.31 10.95 8.45
N GLN A 100 -4.68 9.81 8.12
CA GLN A 100 -4.79 8.58 8.92
C GLN A 100 -3.82 8.56 10.11
N TYR A 101 -2.86 9.49 10.16
CA TYR A 101 -1.81 9.58 11.18
C TYR A 101 -1.03 8.27 11.35
N ASN A 102 -0.74 7.85 12.58
CA ASN A 102 0.08 6.67 12.86
C ASN A 102 -0.78 5.39 12.94
N THR A 103 -1.35 5.00 11.80
CA THR A 103 -2.22 3.82 11.67
C THR A 103 -1.99 3.13 10.33
N GLY A 104 -2.31 1.83 10.26
CA GLY A 104 -2.32 1.05 9.01
C GLY A 104 -3.68 1.00 8.32
N MET A 105 -4.47 2.10 8.34
CA MET A 105 -5.88 2.13 7.89
C MET A 105 -6.09 2.67 6.47
N CYS A 106 -5.05 2.85 5.66
CA CYS A 106 -5.15 3.44 4.31
C CYS A 106 -6.23 2.79 3.45
N TRP A 107 -6.39 1.45 3.54
CA TRP A 107 -7.41 0.68 2.86
C TRP A 107 -8.83 1.17 3.18
N CYS A 108 -9.09 1.54 4.43
CA CYS A 108 -10.38 2.05 4.88
C CYS A 108 -10.58 3.50 4.45
N PHE A 109 -9.55 4.37 4.61
CA PHE A 109 -9.61 5.77 4.18
C PHE A 109 -9.87 5.90 2.69
N GLY A 110 -9.17 5.12 1.86
CA GLY A 110 -9.39 5.10 0.42
C GLY A 110 -10.80 4.65 0.03
N THR A 111 -11.28 3.56 0.64
CA THR A 111 -12.60 3.00 0.34
C THR A 111 -13.74 3.91 0.80
N ILE A 112 -13.66 4.46 2.01
CA ILE A 112 -14.66 5.43 2.50
C ILE A 112 -14.67 6.67 1.62
N SER A 113 -13.52 7.18 1.23
CA SER A 113 -13.44 8.33 0.32
C SER A 113 -14.08 8.04 -1.05
N LEU A 114 -13.99 6.81 -1.57
CA LEU A 114 -14.71 6.38 -2.78
C LEU A 114 -16.24 6.46 -2.57
N LEU A 115 -16.75 5.92 -1.45
CA LEU A 115 -18.19 5.92 -1.14
C LEU A 115 -18.73 7.33 -0.90
N GLU A 116 -17.96 8.18 -0.23
CA GLU A 116 -18.29 9.61 -0.03
C GLU A 116 -18.37 10.34 -1.40
N SER A 117 -17.47 10.04 -2.33
CA SER A 117 -17.52 10.57 -3.69
C SER A 117 -18.72 10.05 -4.47
N GLU A 118 -19.08 8.80 -4.27
CA GLU A 118 -20.27 8.21 -4.88
C GLU A 118 -21.56 8.85 -4.37
N LEU A 119 -21.67 9.12 -3.07
CA LEU A 119 -22.79 9.88 -2.51
C LEU A 119 -22.92 11.26 -3.18
N LYS A 120 -21.80 11.98 -3.36
CA LYS A 120 -21.79 13.26 -4.09
C LYS A 120 -22.21 13.08 -5.55
N ARG A 121 -21.75 12.04 -6.23
CA ARG A 121 -22.13 11.72 -7.63
C ARG A 121 -23.64 11.46 -7.77
N LEU A 122 -24.22 10.80 -6.75
CA LEU A 122 -25.66 10.52 -6.67
C LEU A 122 -26.50 11.73 -6.24
N GLY A 123 -25.88 12.90 -6.03
CA GLY A 123 -26.56 14.13 -5.59
C GLY A 123 -27.03 14.08 -4.13
N LYS A 124 -26.47 13.19 -3.33
CA LYS A 124 -26.75 13.12 -1.88
C LYS A 124 -26.03 14.24 -1.14
N PRO A 125 -26.53 14.62 0.06
CA PRO A 125 -25.84 15.57 0.93
C PRO A 125 -24.40 15.13 1.22
N GLU A 126 -23.52 16.11 1.40
CA GLU A 126 -22.14 15.85 1.79
C GLU A 126 -22.12 15.13 3.14
N THR A 127 -21.58 13.93 3.13
CA THR A 127 -21.60 13.02 4.28
C THR A 127 -20.20 12.48 4.52
N LYS A 128 -19.65 12.75 5.70
CA LYS A 128 -18.43 12.12 6.19
C LYS A 128 -18.78 10.85 6.93
N LEU A 129 -18.28 9.70 6.44
CA LEU A 129 -18.43 8.40 7.08
C LEU A 129 -17.26 8.14 8.04
N SER A 130 -17.47 7.30 9.04
CA SER A 130 -16.45 6.93 10.02
C SER A 130 -15.57 5.80 9.48
N GLU A 131 -14.28 6.06 9.37
CA GLU A 131 -13.26 5.05 9.10
C GLU A 131 -13.12 4.11 10.29
N GLU A 132 -13.08 4.67 11.50
CA GLU A 132 -12.85 3.93 12.74
C GLU A 132 -13.93 2.89 13.04
N PHE A 133 -15.18 3.16 12.66
CA PHE A 133 -16.25 2.18 12.80
C PHE A 133 -15.98 0.92 11.96
N THR A 134 -15.57 1.09 10.73
CA THR A 134 -15.23 -0.03 9.82
C THR A 134 -13.99 -0.77 10.30
N VAL A 135 -12.95 -0.05 10.75
CA VAL A 135 -11.69 -0.60 11.28
C VAL A 135 -11.92 -1.40 12.57
N TYR A 136 -12.75 -0.91 13.48
CA TYR A 136 -13.11 -1.65 14.69
C TYR A 136 -13.62 -3.05 14.35
N TRP A 137 -14.54 -3.15 13.41
CA TRP A 137 -15.12 -4.43 13.00
C TRP A 137 -14.16 -5.29 12.19
N GLU A 138 -13.27 -4.68 11.42
CA GLU A 138 -12.21 -5.43 10.74
C GLU A 138 -11.27 -6.12 11.75
N TYR A 139 -10.88 -5.45 12.81
CA TYR A 139 -10.05 -6.07 13.86
C TYR A 139 -10.79 -7.19 14.59
N VAL A 140 -12.10 -7.06 14.82
CA VAL A 140 -12.93 -8.15 15.36
C VAL A 140 -12.91 -9.37 14.42
N GLU A 141 -13.07 -9.16 13.12
CA GLU A 141 -13.10 -10.26 12.15
C GLU A 141 -11.72 -10.91 11.93
N LYS A 142 -10.65 -10.13 11.98
CA LYS A 142 -9.28 -10.66 11.99
C LYS A 142 -9.03 -11.55 13.21
N ALA A 143 -9.46 -11.13 14.39
CA ALA A 143 -9.38 -11.94 15.60
C ALA A 143 -10.22 -13.22 15.47
N ARG A 144 -11.44 -13.11 14.94
CA ARG A 144 -12.31 -14.27 14.69
C ARG A 144 -11.63 -15.31 13.83
N ARG A 145 -11.06 -14.88 12.71
CA ARG A 145 -10.34 -15.78 11.79
C ARG A 145 -9.11 -16.39 12.47
N PHE A 146 -8.34 -15.59 13.20
CA PHE A 146 -7.17 -16.06 13.92
C PHE A 146 -7.52 -17.21 14.89
N ILE A 147 -8.62 -17.10 15.62
CA ILE A 147 -9.10 -18.14 16.52
C ILE A 147 -9.55 -19.39 15.72
N ARG A 148 -10.36 -19.21 14.67
CA ARG A 148 -10.85 -20.31 13.82
C ARG A 148 -9.71 -21.08 13.14
N GLU A 149 -8.67 -20.38 12.70
CA GLU A 149 -7.49 -20.97 12.04
C GLU A 149 -6.38 -21.34 13.04
N LYS A 150 -6.68 -21.35 14.33
CA LYS A 150 -5.74 -21.74 15.39
C LYS A 150 -4.41 -20.99 15.29
N GLY A 151 -4.49 -19.67 15.08
CA GLY A 151 -3.35 -18.78 15.02
C GLY A 151 -2.53 -18.83 13.72
N ASN A 152 -3.07 -19.34 12.63
CA ASN A 152 -2.38 -19.44 11.34
C ASN A 152 -2.75 -18.32 10.35
N SER A 153 -3.67 -17.40 10.71
CA SER A 153 -3.97 -16.24 9.88
C SER A 153 -3.02 -15.08 10.12
N VAL A 154 -2.90 -14.21 9.13
CA VAL A 154 -2.11 -12.96 9.21
C VAL A 154 -2.76 -11.99 10.19
N LEU A 155 -1.97 -11.42 11.09
CA LEU A 155 -2.36 -10.33 11.98
C LEU A 155 -1.56 -9.08 11.65
N GLY A 156 -2.14 -8.20 10.84
CA GLY A 156 -1.65 -6.88 10.49
C GLY A 156 -2.74 -5.82 10.64
N GLU A 157 -2.39 -4.54 10.64
CA GLU A 157 -3.36 -3.44 10.58
C GLU A 157 -3.93 -3.28 9.18
N GLY A 158 -3.11 -3.57 8.16
CA GLY A 158 -3.47 -3.47 6.75
C GLY A 158 -4.59 -4.42 6.35
N SER A 159 -5.31 -4.05 5.33
CA SER A 159 -6.36 -4.84 4.67
C SER A 159 -6.60 -4.30 3.26
N GLU A 160 -7.59 -4.87 2.56
CA GLU A 160 -7.94 -4.50 1.20
C GLU A 160 -9.27 -3.72 1.12
N PRO A 161 -9.48 -2.90 0.09
CA PRO A 161 -10.73 -2.17 -0.10
C PRO A 161 -12.00 -3.04 -0.08
N ASN A 162 -11.95 -4.25 -0.64
CA ASN A 162 -13.10 -5.16 -0.62
C ASN A 162 -13.41 -5.71 0.78
N SER A 163 -12.45 -5.71 1.71
CA SER A 163 -12.73 -6.02 3.11
C SER A 163 -13.55 -4.90 3.77
N ALA A 164 -13.22 -3.62 3.50
CA ALA A 164 -14.04 -2.51 3.97
C ALA A 164 -15.50 -2.66 3.51
N ILE A 165 -15.70 -2.96 2.23
CA ILE A 165 -17.03 -3.24 1.68
C ILE A 165 -17.71 -4.40 2.42
N ALA A 166 -16.98 -5.49 2.68
CA ALA A 166 -17.52 -6.64 3.41
C ALA A 166 -17.90 -6.28 4.85
N ARG A 167 -17.08 -5.48 5.56
CA ARG A 167 -17.43 -5.01 6.92
C ARG A 167 -18.65 -4.11 6.93
N MET A 168 -18.73 -3.17 5.99
CA MET A 168 -19.90 -2.28 5.88
C MET A 168 -21.18 -3.07 5.58
N LYS A 169 -21.15 -4.07 4.71
CA LYS A 169 -22.28 -4.97 4.48
C LYS A 169 -22.69 -5.72 5.75
N GLN A 170 -21.72 -6.16 6.54
CA GLN A 170 -21.97 -6.95 7.75
C GLN A 170 -22.46 -6.11 8.93
N TYR A 171 -21.87 -4.93 9.14
CA TYR A 171 -22.04 -4.12 10.34
C TYR A 171 -22.71 -2.77 10.10
N GLY A 172 -22.88 -2.35 8.85
CA GLY A 172 -23.35 -1.01 8.49
C GLY A 172 -22.25 0.03 8.51
N VAL A 173 -22.67 1.29 8.56
CA VAL A 173 -21.79 2.47 8.66
C VAL A 173 -22.37 3.49 9.62
N VAL A 174 -21.54 4.40 10.12
CA VAL A 174 -21.99 5.57 10.89
C VAL A 174 -21.29 6.82 10.36
N ARG A 175 -21.78 8.01 10.73
CA ARG A 175 -21.09 9.26 10.36
C ARG A 175 -19.80 9.43 11.15
N GLY A 176 -18.84 10.12 10.60
CA GLY A 176 -17.57 10.43 11.26
C GLY A 176 -17.76 11.04 12.67
N PRO A 177 -18.63 12.05 12.87
CA PRO A 177 -18.88 12.63 14.18
C PRO A 177 -19.55 11.67 15.20
N ASP A 178 -20.27 10.63 14.74
CA ASP A 178 -20.94 9.68 15.63
C ASP A 178 -19.98 8.65 16.24
N TYR A 179 -18.84 8.42 15.57
CA TYR A 179 -17.79 7.54 16.09
C TYR A 179 -16.44 7.91 15.47
N THR A 180 -15.63 8.62 16.24
CA THR A 180 -14.30 9.07 15.81
C THR A 180 -13.18 8.09 16.16
N GLY A 181 -13.39 7.17 17.11
CA GLY A 181 -12.32 6.34 17.68
C GLY A 181 -11.32 7.12 18.53
N LEU A 182 -11.51 8.42 18.72
CA LEU A 182 -10.63 9.29 19.52
C LEU A 182 -11.20 9.45 20.94
N LEU A 183 -10.38 9.11 21.93
CA LEU A 183 -10.72 9.21 23.35
C LEU A 183 -9.83 10.25 24.03
N ASP A 184 -10.22 10.70 25.20
CA ASP A 184 -9.43 11.52 26.11
C ASP A 184 -8.91 12.83 25.48
N GLY A 185 -9.69 13.44 24.59
CA GLY A 185 -9.32 14.69 23.92
C GLY A 185 -8.21 14.57 22.87
N LYS A 186 -7.87 13.36 22.45
CA LYS A 186 -6.94 13.13 21.34
C LYS A 186 -7.51 13.70 20.04
N THR A 187 -6.62 14.22 19.21
CA THR A 187 -6.93 14.78 17.88
C THR A 187 -6.30 13.99 16.74
N GLU A 188 -5.42 13.05 17.05
CA GLU A 188 -4.68 12.23 16.10
C GLU A 188 -4.78 10.76 16.46
N HIS A 189 -4.95 9.92 15.46
CA HIS A 189 -4.98 8.47 15.63
C HIS A 189 -3.57 7.90 15.80
N ASP A 190 -3.40 7.04 16.80
CA ASP A 190 -2.20 6.21 17.00
C ASP A 190 -2.62 4.82 17.48
N HIS A 191 -2.57 3.84 16.58
CA HIS A 191 -2.92 2.46 16.87
C HIS A 191 -1.76 1.62 17.44
N SER A 192 -0.58 2.19 17.64
CA SER A 192 0.60 1.44 18.09
C SER A 192 0.38 0.72 19.43
N ALA A 193 -0.28 1.37 20.40
CA ALA A 193 -0.59 0.78 21.70
C ALA A 193 -1.71 -0.25 21.59
N LEU A 194 -2.78 0.08 20.88
CA LEU A 194 -3.89 -0.82 20.57
C LEU A 194 -3.38 -2.11 19.94
N PHE A 195 -2.59 -1.99 18.86
CA PHE A 195 -2.19 -3.14 18.07
C PHE A 195 -1.18 -4.03 18.81
N ARG A 196 -0.32 -3.46 19.67
CA ARG A 196 0.54 -4.23 20.56
C ARG A 196 -0.27 -5.04 21.59
N GLU A 197 -1.31 -4.45 22.21
CA GLU A 197 -2.16 -5.15 23.19
C GLU A 197 -2.98 -6.22 22.50
N PHE A 198 -3.59 -5.91 21.37
CA PHE A 198 -4.36 -6.83 20.54
C PHE A 198 -3.54 -8.06 20.10
N ARG A 199 -2.35 -7.82 19.57
CA ARG A 199 -1.44 -8.91 19.14
C ARG A 199 -0.99 -9.76 20.32
N ARG A 200 -0.53 -9.13 21.41
CA ARG A 200 -0.12 -9.84 22.63
C ARG A 200 -1.22 -10.75 23.14
N PHE A 201 -2.45 -10.26 23.15
CA PHE A 201 -3.60 -11.04 23.61
C PHE A 201 -3.81 -12.28 22.72
N LEU A 202 -3.84 -12.11 21.42
CA LEU A 202 -4.06 -13.22 20.49
C LEU A 202 -2.90 -14.22 20.49
N GLU A 203 -1.67 -13.77 20.61
CA GLU A 203 -0.50 -14.64 20.76
C GLU A 203 -0.54 -15.44 22.08
N ALA A 204 -1.00 -14.86 23.18
CA ALA A 204 -1.22 -15.58 24.44
C ALA A 204 -2.32 -16.63 24.30
N TYR A 205 -3.39 -16.33 23.57
CA TYR A 205 -4.45 -17.30 23.24
C TYR A 205 -3.89 -18.49 22.43
N LYS A 206 -3.05 -18.21 21.43
CA LYS A 206 -2.37 -19.23 20.65
C LYS A 206 -1.46 -20.09 21.52
N ALA A 207 -0.66 -19.48 22.39
CA ALA A 207 0.24 -20.19 23.29
C ALA A 207 -0.52 -21.07 24.28
N GLY A 208 -1.67 -20.59 24.78
CA GLY A 208 -2.56 -21.35 25.67
C GLY A 208 -3.45 -22.38 24.98
N GLN A 209 -3.44 -22.42 23.66
CA GLN A 209 -4.32 -23.24 22.81
C GLN A 209 -5.82 -23.12 23.18
N ASP A 210 -6.22 -21.94 23.65
CA ASP A 210 -7.62 -21.63 23.95
C ASP A 210 -8.30 -21.10 22.67
N TRP A 211 -9.14 -21.93 22.07
CA TRP A 211 -9.80 -21.60 20.80
C TRP A 211 -11.28 -21.28 20.99
N ASN A 212 -11.67 -20.85 22.19
CA ASN A 212 -13.03 -20.40 22.45
C ASN A 212 -13.25 -19.03 21.80
N GLU A 213 -13.95 -19.02 20.68
CA GLU A 213 -14.20 -17.83 19.86
C GLU A 213 -14.98 -16.75 20.63
N GLU A 214 -16.05 -17.11 21.34
CA GLU A 214 -16.89 -16.16 22.06
C GLU A 214 -16.10 -15.43 23.16
N LYS A 215 -15.37 -16.18 23.97
CA LYS A 215 -14.51 -15.65 25.03
C LYS A 215 -13.39 -14.76 24.47
N ALA A 216 -12.74 -15.20 23.36
CA ALA A 216 -11.70 -14.42 22.71
C ALA A 216 -12.24 -13.10 22.15
N LEU A 217 -13.38 -13.13 21.46
CA LEU A 217 -13.97 -11.93 20.89
C LEU A 217 -14.53 -10.96 21.92
N ALA A 218 -15.02 -11.46 23.07
CA ALA A 218 -15.39 -10.60 24.17
C ALA A 218 -14.19 -9.81 24.72
N ALA A 219 -13.05 -10.49 24.92
CA ALA A 219 -11.81 -9.84 25.34
C ALA A 219 -11.23 -8.89 24.29
N VAL A 220 -11.26 -9.27 23.01
CA VAL A 220 -10.84 -8.41 21.90
C VAL A 220 -11.68 -7.13 21.86
N ARG A 221 -13.01 -7.22 21.98
CA ARG A 221 -13.86 -6.04 22.04
C ARG A 221 -13.57 -5.16 23.26
N ALA A 222 -13.22 -5.76 24.41
CA ALA A 222 -12.81 -4.98 25.58
C ALA A 222 -11.51 -4.20 25.32
N ILE A 223 -10.54 -4.80 24.63
CA ILE A 223 -9.29 -4.12 24.20
C ILE A 223 -9.65 -2.99 23.22
N LEU A 224 -10.43 -3.26 22.20
CA LEU A 224 -10.83 -2.24 21.20
C LEU A 224 -11.60 -1.10 21.86
N ASN A 225 -12.57 -1.40 22.75
CA ASN A 225 -13.33 -0.40 23.48
C ASN A 225 -12.46 0.51 24.36
N LYS A 226 -11.41 -0.05 24.97
CA LYS A 226 -10.44 0.71 25.78
C LYS A 226 -9.68 1.74 24.95
N HIS A 227 -9.36 1.43 23.69
CA HIS A 227 -8.51 2.27 22.85
C HIS A 227 -9.30 3.16 21.87
N LEU A 228 -10.48 2.73 21.41
CA LEU A 228 -11.28 3.39 20.37
C LEU A 228 -12.67 3.81 20.86
N GLY A 229 -13.05 3.41 22.07
CA GLY A 229 -14.44 3.55 22.54
C GLY A 229 -15.35 2.46 21.98
N LYS A 230 -16.51 2.27 22.61
CA LYS A 230 -17.53 1.34 22.12
C LYS A 230 -18.22 1.93 20.89
N PRO A 231 -18.30 1.23 19.76
CA PRO A 231 -19.09 1.68 18.61
C PRO A 231 -20.56 1.83 18.99
N PRO A 232 -21.27 2.84 18.46
CA PRO A 232 -22.69 3.03 18.76
C PRO A 232 -23.53 1.91 18.15
N ASP A 233 -24.49 1.41 18.92
CA ASP A 233 -25.49 0.45 18.45
C ASP A 233 -26.57 1.17 17.62
N ARG A 234 -26.79 2.47 17.85
CA ARG A 234 -27.70 3.35 17.12
C ARG A 234 -27.16 4.77 17.07
N ILE A 235 -27.52 5.50 16.03
CA ILE A 235 -27.19 6.93 15.83
C ILE A 235 -28.45 7.73 15.57
N ASP A 236 -28.43 9.02 15.89
CA ASP A 236 -29.55 9.94 15.61
C ASP A 236 -29.30 10.63 14.25
N ILE A 237 -30.24 10.50 13.34
CA ILE A 237 -30.25 11.16 12.04
C ILE A 237 -31.55 11.93 11.92
N ASP A 238 -31.49 13.25 12.06
CA ASP A 238 -32.64 14.15 11.96
C ASP A 238 -33.82 13.75 12.89
N GLY A 239 -33.48 13.35 14.13
CA GLY A 239 -34.48 12.93 15.14
C GLY A 239 -34.95 11.47 14.98
N LYS A 240 -34.36 10.72 14.05
CA LYS A 240 -34.61 9.27 13.89
C LYS A 240 -33.44 8.47 14.40
N SER A 241 -33.71 7.59 15.36
CA SER A 241 -32.70 6.64 15.84
C SER A 241 -32.59 5.49 14.87
N LEU A 242 -31.42 5.35 14.22
CA LEU A 242 -31.11 4.30 13.22
C LEU A 242 -29.95 3.39 13.71
N THR A 243 -30.04 2.12 13.43
CA THR A 243 -28.88 1.24 13.51
C THR A 243 -27.87 1.59 12.41
N PRO A 244 -26.58 1.22 12.51
CA PRO A 244 -25.61 1.43 11.44
C PRO A 244 -26.02 0.82 10.09
N LYS A 245 -26.77 -0.28 10.09
CA LYS A 245 -27.31 -0.91 8.87
C LYS A 245 -28.45 -0.11 8.27
N GLU A 246 -29.43 0.29 9.08
CA GLU A 246 -30.52 1.15 8.64
C GLU A 246 -30.00 2.48 8.09
N TYR A 247 -28.93 3.01 8.70
CA TYR A 247 -28.27 4.20 8.18
C TYR A 247 -27.61 3.96 6.82
N LEU A 248 -26.86 2.86 6.66
CA LEU A 248 -26.30 2.47 5.36
C LEU A 248 -27.38 2.36 4.27
N ASP A 249 -28.48 1.70 4.58
CA ASP A 249 -29.62 1.54 3.64
C ASP A 249 -30.21 2.92 3.25
N SER A 250 -30.29 3.86 4.19
CA SER A 250 -30.81 5.20 3.95
C SER A 250 -29.92 6.04 3.00
N LEU A 251 -28.63 5.72 2.90
CA LEU A 251 -27.71 6.38 1.98
C LEU A 251 -28.00 6.03 0.52
N GLY A 252 -28.65 4.89 0.26
CA GLY A 252 -28.94 4.41 -1.09
C GLY A 252 -27.71 3.92 -1.85
N LEU A 253 -26.65 3.53 -1.13
CA LEU A 253 -25.47 2.88 -1.70
C LEU A 253 -25.73 1.38 -1.82
N ASN A 254 -25.53 0.83 -3.01
CA ASN A 254 -25.49 -0.63 -3.19
C ASN A 254 -24.00 -1.08 -3.17
N LEU A 255 -23.57 -1.65 -2.07
CA LEU A 255 -22.19 -2.10 -1.89
C LEU A 255 -21.79 -3.29 -2.78
N ASP A 256 -22.75 -3.97 -3.45
CA ASP A 256 -22.48 -4.99 -4.47
C ASP A 256 -22.07 -4.41 -5.82
N ASP A 257 -22.13 -3.09 -5.95
CA ASP A 257 -21.77 -2.40 -7.19
C ASP A 257 -20.27 -2.10 -7.31
N TYR A 258 -19.48 -2.38 -6.26
CA TYR A 258 -18.04 -2.12 -6.27
C TYR A 258 -17.23 -3.38 -6.57
N VAL A 259 -16.37 -3.29 -7.58
CA VAL A 259 -15.62 -4.42 -8.14
C VAL A 259 -14.11 -4.12 -8.14
N SER A 260 -13.32 -5.13 -7.81
CA SER A 260 -11.86 -5.03 -7.71
C SER A 260 -11.17 -5.72 -8.86
N PHE A 261 -10.15 -5.08 -9.44
CA PHE A 261 -9.37 -5.57 -10.57
C PHE A 261 -7.90 -5.66 -10.24
N ILE A 262 -7.25 -6.71 -10.77
CA ILE A 262 -5.81 -6.93 -10.76
C ILE A 262 -5.30 -7.19 -12.18
N SER A 263 -3.96 -7.17 -12.36
CA SER A 263 -3.35 -7.47 -13.65
C SER A 263 -2.06 -8.28 -13.45
N PHE A 264 -2.20 -9.62 -13.42
CA PHE A 264 -1.10 -10.55 -13.17
C PHE A 264 -1.21 -11.82 -14.01
N LYS A 265 -0.06 -12.39 -14.39
CA LYS A 265 0.03 -13.61 -15.21
C LYS A 265 -0.12 -14.92 -14.42
N TYR A 266 0.00 -14.87 -13.08
CA TYR A 266 -0.20 -16.07 -12.26
C TYR A 266 -1.65 -16.59 -12.29
N LEU A 267 -2.58 -15.79 -12.79
CA LEU A 267 -3.97 -16.10 -13.00
C LEU A 267 -4.31 -15.84 -14.48
N PRO A 268 -5.09 -16.70 -15.16
CA PRO A 268 -5.54 -16.42 -16.52
C PRO A 268 -6.26 -15.07 -16.60
N PHE A 269 -6.06 -14.32 -17.69
CA PHE A 269 -6.81 -13.10 -17.91
C PHE A 269 -8.28 -13.39 -18.18
N HIS A 270 -9.14 -12.44 -17.83
CA HIS A 270 -10.59 -12.52 -17.87
C HIS A 270 -11.17 -13.66 -17.01
N THR A 271 -10.45 -14.01 -15.92
CA THR A 271 -10.93 -14.88 -14.84
C THR A 271 -10.93 -14.15 -13.51
N ARG A 272 -11.66 -14.67 -12.53
CA ARG A 272 -11.61 -14.19 -11.14
C ARG A 272 -10.66 -15.07 -10.34
N GLY A 273 -10.00 -14.48 -9.36
CA GLY A 273 -9.11 -15.22 -8.49
C GLY A 273 -8.54 -14.39 -7.35
N GLU A 274 -7.66 -15.01 -6.60
CA GLU A 274 -7.05 -14.41 -5.42
C GLU A 274 -5.99 -13.36 -5.79
N TYR A 275 -6.07 -12.21 -5.15
CA TYR A 275 -4.97 -11.25 -5.10
C TYR A 275 -3.98 -11.69 -4.02
N LYS A 276 -2.79 -12.13 -4.44
CA LYS A 276 -1.80 -12.81 -3.58
C LYS A 276 -0.91 -11.80 -2.84
N VAL A 277 -1.50 -11.10 -1.90
CA VAL A 277 -0.81 -10.16 -1.00
C VAL A 277 -1.20 -10.45 0.46
N PRO A 278 -0.34 -10.10 1.44
CA PRO A 278 -0.62 -10.36 2.86
C PRO A 278 -1.91 -9.69 3.36
N ASP A 279 -2.24 -8.51 2.82
CA ASP A 279 -3.40 -7.73 3.23
C ASP A 279 -4.74 -8.28 2.72
N ASN A 280 -4.72 -9.20 1.75
CA ASN A 280 -5.85 -10.08 1.44
C ASN A 280 -5.91 -11.27 2.42
N TRP A 281 -5.87 -10.96 3.70
CA TRP A 281 -5.73 -11.90 4.83
C TRP A 281 -6.84 -12.97 4.92
N TRP A 282 -7.97 -12.73 4.29
CA TRP A 282 -9.11 -13.70 4.24
C TRP A 282 -9.14 -14.49 2.91
N HIS A 283 -8.13 -14.34 2.05
CA HIS A 283 -7.97 -15.04 0.77
C HIS A 283 -9.16 -14.88 -0.17
N SER A 284 -9.69 -13.65 -0.28
CA SER A 284 -10.74 -13.36 -1.24
C SER A 284 -10.29 -13.68 -2.67
N THR A 285 -11.19 -14.32 -3.41
CA THR A 285 -11.03 -14.62 -4.84
C THR A 285 -11.87 -13.68 -5.72
N ASP A 286 -12.37 -12.58 -5.15
CA ASP A 286 -13.28 -11.65 -5.82
C ASP A 286 -12.55 -10.56 -6.62
N TYR A 287 -11.38 -10.89 -7.16
CA TYR A 287 -10.63 -9.98 -8.02
C TYR A 287 -10.72 -10.41 -9.48
N TYR A 288 -11.08 -9.46 -10.34
CA TYR A 288 -11.12 -9.62 -11.79
C TYR A 288 -9.74 -9.39 -12.37
N ASN A 289 -9.16 -10.41 -13.03
CA ASN A 289 -7.83 -10.31 -13.60
C ASN A 289 -7.89 -9.94 -15.08
N VAL A 290 -7.22 -8.87 -15.48
CA VAL A 290 -7.24 -8.34 -16.85
C VAL A 290 -5.84 -7.98 -17.36
N PRO A 291 -5.60 -7.96 -18.69
CA PRO A 291 -4.35 -7.45 -19.25
C PRO A 291 -4.05 -6.02 -18.83
N LEU A 292 -2.77 -5.65 -18.72
CA LEU A 292 -2.33 -4.35 -18.21
C LEU A 292 -2.89 -3.15 -18.99
N ASP A 293 -3.05 -3.25 -20.30
CA ASP A 293 -3.61 -2.16 -21.09
C ASP A 293 -5.10 -1.96 -20.83
N GLU A 294 -5.86 -3.05 -20.63
CA GLU A 294 -7.26 -2.99 -20.19
C GLU A 294 -7.36 -2.42 -18.78
N TYR A 295 -6.47 -2.85 -17.89
CA TYR A 295 -6.36 -2.37 -16.51
C TYR A 295 -6.19 -0.84 -16.45
N LYS A 296 -5.16 -0.32 -17.12
CA LYS A 296 -4.91 1.12 -17.22
C LYS A 296 -6.06 1.87 -17.91
N GLY A 297 -6.57 1.28 -18.99
CA GLY A 297 -7.69 1.85 -19.76
C GLY A 297 -8.96 1.97 -18.94
N ALA A 298 -9.24 0.98 -18.07
CA ALA A 298 -10.40 0.98 -17.17
C ALA A 298 -10.33 2.09 -16.13
N ILE A 299 -9.18 2.33 -15.51
CA ILE A 299 -9.00 3.41 -14.53
C ILE A 299 -9.28 4.78 -15.17
N LEU A 300 -8.62 5.09 -16.29
CA LEU A 300 -8.85 6.36 -16.99
C LEU A 300 -10.29 6.45 -17.53
N GLY A 301 -10.84 5.33 -17.99
CA GLY A 301 -12.21 5.24 -18.49
C GLY A 301 -13.25 5.52 -17.40
N ALA A 302 -13.05 5.00 -16.20
CA ALA A 302 -13.90 5.27 -15.03
C ALA A 302 -13.93 6.78 -14.71
N LEU A 303 -12.75 7.39 -14.56
CA LEU A 303 -12.64 8.82 -14.28
C LEU A 303 -13.34 9.69 -15.37
N LYS A 304 -13.21 9.32 -16.65
CA LYS A 304 -13.89 10.04 -17.73
C LYS A 304 -15.41 9.91 -17.71
N LYS A 305 -15.93 8.85 -17.12
CA LYS A 305 -17.37 8.62 -16.93
C LYS A 305 -17.89 9.23 -15.62
N GLY A 306 -17.04 9.91 -14.84
CA GLY A 306 -17.43 10.54 -13.59
C GLY A 306 -17.33 9.64 -12.35
N PHE A 307 -16.72 8.46 -12.44
CA PHE A 307 -16.50 7.55 -11.33
C PHE A 307 -15.08 7.64 -10.81
N THR A 308 -14.91 7.79 -9.50
CA THR A 308 -13.60 7.75 -8.86
C THR A 308 -13.11 6.31 -8.66
N VAL A 309 -11.84 6.13 -8.33
CA VAL A 309 -11.19 4.82 -8.29
C VAL A 309 -10.29 4.71 -7.07
N VAL A 310 -10.45 3.68 -6.25
CA VAL A 310 -9.47 3.32 -5.22
C VAL A 310 -8.34 2.53 -5.85
N LEU A 311 -7.12 2.80 -5.43
CA LEU A 311 -5.89 2.17 -5.94
C LEU A 311 -5.09 1.61 -4.75
N ALA A 312 -4.70 0.33 -4.82
CA ALA A 312 -3.67 -0.24 -3.97
C ALA A 312 -2.34 -0.20 -4.73
N ALA A 313 -1.30 0.33 -4.12
CA ALA A 313 -0.06 0.69 -4.79
C ALA A 313 1.17 0.45 -3.91
N ASP A 314 2.30 0.20 -4.57
CA ASP A 314 3.61 0.33 -3.97
C ASP A 314 4.04 1.80 -3.98
N ILE A 315 4.34 2.35 -2.81
CA ILE A 315 4.80 3.74 -2.63
C ILE A 315 6.26 3.82 -2.20
N SER A 316 6.96 2.70 -2.08
CA SER A 316 8.36 2.60 -1.63
C SER A 316 9.40 2.87 -2.73
N GLU A 317 9.05 3.67 -3.74
CA GLU A 317 9.84 3.90 -4.94
C GLU A 317 10.65 5.21 -4.90
N PRO A 318 11.86 5.24 -5.51
CA PRO A 318 12.65 6.46 -5.63
C PRO A 318 11.94 7.60 -6.36
N GLY A 319 11.01 7.28 -7.24
CA GLY A 319 10.19 8.25 -7.98
C GLY A 319 8.90 8.65 -7.25
N ASN A 320 8.67 8.18 -6.02
CA ASN A 320 7.60 8.66 -5.15
C ASN A 320 8.16 9.67 -4.14
N SER A 321 7.73 10.90 -4.21
CA SER A 321 8.25 12.00 -3.37
C SER A 321 7.14 12.80 -2.72
N GLY A 322 7.08 12.71 -1.39
CA GLY A 322 6.19 13.53 -0.58
C GLY A 322 6.52 15.02 -0.65
N GLU A 323 7.80 15.38 -0.77
CA GLU A 323 8.25 16.79 -0.85
C GLU A 323 7.80 17.47 -2.14
N THR A 324 7.58 16.71 -3.20
CA THR A 324 7.12 17.22 -4.49
C THR A 324 5.70 16.78 -4.87
N ASN A 325 5.06 15.95 -4.05
CA ASN A 325 3.74 15.35 -4.28
C ASN A 325 3.65 14.57 -5.62
N VAL A 326 4.70 13.83 -5.99
CA VAL A 326 4.78 13.16 -7.30
C VAL A 326 5.06 11.68 -7.16
N GLY A 327 4.40 10.87 -7.98
CA GLY A 327 4.72 9.47 -8.23
C GLY A 327 4.99 9.23 -9.72
N VAL A 328 6.23 8.89 -10.05
CA VAL A 328 6.71 8.58 -11.41
C VAL A 328 7.68 7.40 -11.37
N ILE A 329 7.90 6.74 -12.49
CA ILE A 329 8.98 5.77 -12.60
C ILE A 329 10.18 6.46 -13.22
N PRO A 330 11.35 6.50 -12.53
CA PRO A 330 12.57 7.06 -13.09
C PRO A 330 13.07 6.25 -14.28
N THR A 331 13.53 6.92 -15.34
CA THR A 331 14.03 6.24 -16.55
C THR A 331 15.34 5.49 -16.32
N PHE A 332 16.08 5.83 -15.27
CA PHE A 332 17.29 5.08 -14.87
C PHE A 332 16.95 3.76 -14.12
N ASP A 333 15.73 3.63 -13.60
CA ASP A 333 15.22 2.37 -13.05
C ASP A 333 14.71 1.45 -14.18
N ILE A 334 13.76 1.96 -14.98
CA ILE A 334 13.27 1.28 -16.18
C ILE A 334 12.80 2.31 -17.22
N PRO A 335 13.30 2.27 -18.47
CA PRO A 335 12.82 3.14 -19.53
C PRO A 335 11.31 2.90 -19.79
N ARG A 336 10.55 3.97 -20.00
CA ARG A 336 9.07 3.92 -20.10
C ARG A 336 8.55 2.91 -21.14
N GLY A 337 9.28 2.73 -22.26
CA GLY A 337 8.92 1.78 -23.31
C GLY A 337 8.98 0.31 -22.89
N PHE A 338 9.64 0.01 -21.76
CA PHE A 338 9.76 -1.33 -21.20
C PHE A 338 8.81 -1.58 -20.02
N ILE A 339 7.96 -0.61 -19.68
CA ILE A 339 6.91 -0.78 -18.68
C ILE A 339 5.72 -1.48 -19.32
N ASP A 340 5.70 -2.79 -19.19
CA ASP A 340 4.71 -3.71 -19.77
C ASP A 340 4.24 -4.77 -18.75
N GLN A 341 3.45 -5.71 -19.22
CA GLN A 341 2.96 -6.82 -18.40
C GLN A 341 4.10 -7.67 -17.81
N ALA A 342 5.19 -7.87 -18.55
CA ALA A 342 6.30 -8.71 -18.12
C ALA A 342 7.13 -8.03 -17.02
N SER A 343 7.42 -6.73 -17.18
CA SER A 343 8.18 -5.95 -16.20
C SER A 343 7.38 -5.78 -14.90
N ARG A 344 6.06 -5.61 -14.97
CA ARG A 344 5.16 -5.58 -13.82
C ARG A 344 5.17 -6.91 -13.07
N GLU A 345 4.97 -8.02 -13.78
CA GLU A 345 4.97 -9.36 -13.20
C GLU A 345 6.30 -9.71 -12.53
N PHE A 346 7.42 -9.39 -13.19
CA PHE A 346 8.75 -9.62 -12.65
C PHE A 346 8.95 -8.90 -11.31
N ARG A 347 8.54 -7.63 -11.21
CA ARG A 347 8.70 -6.84 -9.99
C ARG A 347 7.78 -7.30 -8.86
N PHE A 348 6.58 -7.73 -9.18
CA PHE A 348 5.67 -8.29 -8.19
C PHE A 348 6.18 -9.64 -7.65
N THR A 349 6.62 -10.54 -8.54
CA THR A 349 7.10 -11.87 -8.16
C THR A 349 8.41 -11.87 -7.36
N ASN A 350 9.29 -10.89 -7.60
CA ASN A 350 10.55 -10.79 -6.87
C ASN A 350 10.48 -9.86 -5.63
N GLY A 351 9.31 -9.32 -5.34
CA GLY A 351 9.09 -8.44 -4.19
C GLY A 351 9.62 -7.01 -4.36
N ALA A 352 10.01 -6.60 -5.59
CA ALA A 352 10.37 -5.21 -5.87
C ALA A 352 9.15 -4.29 -6.07
N SER A 353 7.97 -4.86 -6.16
CA SER A 353 6.69 -4.17 -6.03
C SER A 353 5.84 -4.91 -5.03
N THR A 354 5.46 -4.22 -3.96
CA THR A 354 4.66 -4.72 -2.85
C THR A 354 3.37 -3.92 -2.71
N ASP A 355 2.38 -4.47 -2.04
CA ASP A 355 1.17 -3.74 -1.70
C ASP A 355 1.39 -3.02 -0.38
N ASP A 356 1.68 -1.72 -0.48
CA ASP A 356 2.12 -0.92 0.67
C ASP A 356 1.04 0.06 1.13
N HIS A 357 0.20 0.55 0.21
CA HIS A 357 -0.65 1.69 0.50
C HIS A 357 -1.88 1.77 -0.41
N VAL A 358 -3.01 2.19 0.16
CA VAL A 358 -4.24 2.43 -0.58
C VAL A 358 -4.55 3.91 -0.64
N VAL A 359 -4.85 4.39 -1.85
CA VAL A 359 -5.15 5.79 -2.14
C VAL A 359 -6.41 5.93 -3.00
N HIS A 360 -6.95 7.14 -3.10
CA HIS A 360 -8.15 7.44 -3.87
C HIS A 360 -7.84 8.34 -5.07
N CYS A 361 -8.03 7.84 -6.28
CA CYS A 361 -7.87 8.57 -7.52
C CYS A 361 -9.14 9.37 -7.85
N VAL A 362 -9.04 10.70 -7.80
CA VAL A 362 -10.18 11.63 -7.87
C VAL A 362 -10.14 12.55 -9.08
N GLY A 363 -9.22 12.32 -10.01
CA GLY A 363 -9.16 13.15 -11.23
C GLY A 363 -8.04 12.75 -12.16
N TYR A 364 -8.00 13.38 -13.31
CA TYR A 364 -6.98 13.15 -14.32
C TYR A 364 -6.65 14.43 -15.10
N LYS A 365 -5.44 14.49 -15.66
CA LYS A 365 -4.97 15.52 -16.56
C LYS A 365 -4.29 14.86 -17.75
N LYS A 366 -4.73 15.17 -18.96
CA LYS A 366 -4.00 14.86 -20.19
C LYS A 366 -3.04 15.99 -20.50
N SER A 367 -1.75 15.70 -20.50
CA SER A 367 -0.67 16.61 -20.88
C SER A 367 0.29 15.83 -21.75
N ALA A 368 0.24 16.06 -23.08
CA ALA A 368 1.11 15.32 -24.00
C ALA A 368 2.59 15.54 -23.62
N PRO A 369 3.42 14.48 -23.59
CA PRO A 369 3.10 13.09 -23.93
C PRO A 369 2.44 12.29 -22.81
N ASP A 370 2.24 12.87 -21.63
CA ASP A 370 1.86 12.17 -20.41
C ASP A 370 0.36 12.27 -20.09
N THR A 371 -0.12 11.31 -19.30
CA THR A 371 -1.37 11.39 -18.55
C THR A 371 -1.03 11.35 -17.08
N TRP A 372 -1.63 12.25 -16.31
CA TRP A 372 -1.47 12.34 -14.86
C TRP A 372 -2.79 12.07 -14.16
N PHE A 373 -2.68 11.50 -12.96
CA PHE A 373 -3.81 11.17 -12.11
C PHE A 373 -3.71 11.96 -10.81
N LEU A 374 -4.82 12.57 -10.39
CA LEU A 374 -4.93 13.25 -9.12
C LEU A 374 -5.29 12.23 -8.04
N ILE A 375 -4.41 12.06 -7.09
CA ILE A 375 -4.52 11.11 -5.99
C ILE A 375 -4.82 11.87 -4.71
N LYS A 376 -5.93 11.54 -4.05
CA LYS A 376 -6.22 11.93 -2.67
C LYS A 376 -5.65 10.87 -1.74
N ASP A 377 -4.82 11.29 -0.80
CA ASP A 377 -4.03 10.41 0.05
C ASP A 377 -4.16 10.80 1.53
N SER A 378 -4.20 9.82 2.40
CA SER A 378 -4.31 9.96 3.85
C SER A 378 -2.99 9.84 4.60
N TRP A 379 -1.92 9.38 3.95
CA TRP A 379 -0.63 9.13 4.59
C TRP A 379 0.18 10.41 4.80
N GLU A 380 1.02 10.40 5.81
CA GLU A 380 1.84 11.54 6.21
C GLU A 380 2.68 12.16 5.08
N THR A 381 3.23 11.34 4.18
CA THR A 381 4.06 11.84 3.06
C THR A 381 3.30 12.79 2.15
N ALA A 382 2.00 12.61 1.99
CA ALA A 382 1.14 13.51 1.20
C ALA A 382 0.99 14.92 1.81
N TYR A 383 1.39 15.07 3.07
CA TYR A 383 1.32 16.36 3.78
C TYR A 383 2.67 17.05 3.93
N ARG A 384 3.75 16.48 3.36
CA ARG A 384 5.09 17.10 3.40
C ARG A 384 5.26 18.16 2.33
N GLY A 385 4.79 17.89 1.11
CA GLY A 385 4.91 18.77 -0.04
C GLY A 385 4.01 20.01 0.00
N PRO A 386 4.02 20.81 -1.08
CA PRO A 386 3.22 22.05 -1.17
C PRO A 386 1.71 21.79 -1.25
N VAL A 387 1.29 20.63 -1.71
CA VAL A 387 -0.13 20.27 -1.90
C VAL A 387 -0.54 19.22 -0.89
N LYS A 388 -1.17 19.67 0.20
CA LYS A 388 -1.48 18.81 1.34
C LYS A 388 -2.57 17.78 1.01
N GLY A 389 -2.27 16.49 1.26
CA GLY A 389 -3.20 15.38 1.08
C GLY A 389 -3.41 14.97 -0.38
N TYR A 390 -2.59 15.42 -1.31
CA TYR A 390 -2.66 15.02 -2.71
C TYR A 390 -1.29 14.59 -3.25
N PHE A 391 -1.33 13.67 -4.24
CA PHE A 391 -0.22 13.29 -5.10
C PHE A 391 -0.63 13.38 -6.58
N PHE A 392 0.36 13.48 -7.44
CA PHE A 392 0.22 13.46 -8.90
C PHE A 392 0.94 12.21 -9.43
N TYR A 393 0.18 11.16 -9.76
CA TYR A 393 0.76 9.94 -10.33
C TYR A 393 0.79 10.03 -11.85
N ARG A 394 1.95 9.79 -12.44
CA ARG A 394 2.08 9.67 -13.89
C ARG A 394 1.63 8.28 -14.36
N ALA A 395 1.22 8.15 -15.62
CA ALA A 395 0.68 6.90 -16.16
C ALA A 395 1.65 5.70 -16.11
N ASP A 396 2.95 5.94 -16.14
CA ASP A 396 3.97 4.89 -15.96
C ASP A 396 3.98 4.33 -14.53
N TYR A 397 3.83 5.21 -13.53
CA TYR A 397 3.69 4.79 -12.14
C TYR A 397 2.44 3.93 -11.94
N LEU A 398 1.32 4.35 -12.51
CA LEU A 398 0.09 3.58 -12.48
C LEU A 398 0.26 2.19 -13.13
N LYS A 399 0.94 2.09 -14.27
CA LYS A 399 1.19 0.83 -14.96
C LYS A 399 2.03 -0.15 -14.14
N LEU A 400 3.07 0.35 -13.46
CA LEU A 400 4.07 -0.48 -12.81
C LEU A 400 3.77 -0.74 -11.33
N LYS A 401 3.27 0.27 -10.61
CA LYS A 401 3.19 0.28 -9.15
C LYS A 401 1.78 0.24 -8.56
N VAL A 402 0.74 0.53 -9.33
CA VAL A 402 -0.64 0.31 -8.88
C VAL A 402 -1.02 -1.13 -9.16
N LEU A 403 -1.18 -1.92 -8.11
CA LEU A 403 -1.32 -3.37 -8.18
C LEU A 403 -2.78 -3.81 -8.26
N MET A 404 -3.70 -3.10 -7.57
CA MET A 404 -5.13 -3.34 -7.58
C MET A 404 -5.88 -2.02 -7.74
N PHE A 405 -7.06 -2.05 -8.35
CA PHE A 405 -8.02 -0.95 -8.26
C PHE A 405 -9.44 -1.44 -7.98
N MET A 406 -10.25 -0.60 -7.30
CA MET A 406 -11.68 -0.79 -7.10
C MET A 406 -12.44 0.41 -7.65
N THR A 407 -13.58 0.15 -8.31
CA THR A 407 -14.51 1.19 -8.79
C THR A 407 -15.92 0.65 -8.90
N HIS A 408 -16.88 1.53 -9.18
CA HIS A 408 -18.27 1.13 -9.44
C HIS A 408 -18.38 0.31 -10.74
N LYS A 409 -19.18 -0.75 -10.73
CA LYS A 409 -19.36 -1.69 -11.86
C LYS A 409 -19.76 -1.01 -13.18
N ASP A 410 -20.61 0.05 -13.13
CA ASP A 410 -21.06 0.76 -14.33
C ASP A 410 -19.91 1.51 -15.03
N ALA A 411 -18.90 1.91 -14.28
CA ALA A 411 -17.70 2.51 -14.84
C ALA A 411 -16.99 1.56 -15.81
N VAL A 412 -17.05 0.27 -15.52
CA VAL A 412 -16.31 -0.82 -16.18
C VAL A 412 -17.19 -1.90 -16.80
N ALA A 413 -18.48 -1.60 -17.07
CA ALA A 413 -19.45 -2.56 -17.57
C ALA A 413 -18.97 -3.31 -18.82
N GLY A 414 -18.35 -2.62 -19.77
CA GLY A 414 -17.80 -3.25 -20.99
C GLY A 414 -16.63 -4.20 -20.71
N LEU A 415 -15.88 -3.98 -19.61
CA LEU A 415 -14.82 -4.88 -19.17
C LEU A 415 -15.41 -6.11 -18.48
N LEU A 416 -16.41 -5.92 -17.61
CA LEU A 416 -17.10 -7.02 -16.93
C LEU A 416 -17.81 -7.97 -17.88
N ALA A 417 -18.34 -7.48 -19.02
CA ALA A 417 -18.97 -8.30 -20.03
C ALA A 417 -18.04 -9.39 -20.62
N LYS A 418 -16.72 -9.17 -20.62
CA LYS A 418 -15.72 -10.14 -21.08
C LYS A 418 -15.64 -11.38 -20.19
N PHE A 419 -15.97 -11.24 -18.89
CA PHE A 419 -15.96 -12.35 -17.93
C PHE A 419 -17.21 -13.23 -18.05
N GLN A 420 -18.31 -12.69 -18.55
CA GLN A 420 -19.55 -13.44 -18.77
C GLN A 420 -19.50 -14.29 -20.05
N ALA A 421 -18.69 -13.88 -21.03
CA ALA A 421 -18.53 -14.61 -22.29
C ALA A 421 -17.58 -15.83 -22.18
N SER A 422 -16.88 -15.97 -21.06
CA SER A 422 -15.88 -17.04 -20.83
C SER A 422 -16.43 -18.22 -19.99
N ASN A 423 -17.70 -18.17 -19.58
CA ASN A 423 -18.46 -19.22 -18.92
C ASN A 423 -19.46 -19.83 -19.91
#